data_8993ab7b5e28eb04730e36c1f6f17c86
#
_entry.id   8993ab7b5e28eb04730e36c1f6f17c86
#
_cell.length_a   1.000
_cell.length_b   1.000
_cell.length_c   1.000
_cell.angle_alpha   90.00
_cell.angle_beta   90.00
_cell.angle_gamma   90.00
#
_symmetry.space_group_name_H-M   'P 1'
#
loop_
_entity.id
_entity.type
_entity.pdbx_description
1 polymer ?
#
loop_
_entity_poly.entity_id
_entity_poly.type
_entity_poly.pdbx_seq_one_letter_code
_entity_poly.pdbx_strand_id
1 'polypeptide(L)'
;MKKKLLCIALAFVFTVGLGLTAQAEDLALPAPSCILMEKDTGQILYEENAHEKLRPASVTKIMTLLLVMEALDNGSIGWDDTVTTSAAAAAKGGSQIYLEENEQLPLREMLKSVVVSSANDCACALAEHVAGSEAAFVSRMNDRAAELGMTDTHFVNCTGLDDGPDADTH
;
A
#
# COMPACT_ATOMS: atom_id res chain seq x y z
N MET A 1 -3.34 -26.93 -60.58
CA MET A 1 -4.54 -26.73 -59.72
C MET A 1 -4.39 -27.38 -58.37
N LYS A 2 -4.00 -28.65 -58.22
CA LYS A 2 -3.90 -29.38 -56.91
C LYS A 2 -2.94 -28.71 -55.88
N LYS A 3 -1.79 -28.15 -56.31
CA LYS A 3 -0.84 -27.46 -55.40
C LYS A 3 -1.39 -26.14 -54.85
N LYS A 4 -2.16 -25.36 -55.63
CA LYS A 4 -2.80 -24.13 -55.19
C LYS A 4 -3.93 -24.39 -54.18
N LEU A 5 -4.71 -25.47 -54.40
CA LEU A 5 -5.74 -25.90 -53.43
C LEU A 5 -5.16 -26.32 -52.10
N LEU A 6 -4.00 -27.03 -52.11
CA LEU A 6 -3.31 -27.46 -50.90
C LEU A 6 -2.79 -26.28 -50.09
N CYS A 7 -2.23 -25.25 -50.76
CA CYS A 7 -1.77 -24.05 -50.08
C CYS A 7 -2.92 -23.24 -49.44
N ILE A 8 -4.08 -23.16 -50.10
CA ILE A 8 -5.27 -22.50 -49.56
C ILE A 8 -5.83 -23.27 -48.39
N ALA A 9 -5.88 -24.60 -48.44
CA ALA A 9 -6.32 -25.43 -47.31
C ALA A 9 -5.37 -25.33 -46.13
N LEU A 10 -4.03 -25.30 -46.32
CA LEU A 10 -3.06 -25.07 -45.24
C LEU A 10 -3.19 -23.69 -44.63
N ALA A 11 -3.39 -22.62 -45.42
CA ALA A 11 -3.59 -21.26 -44.92
C ALA A 11 -4.87 -21.16 -44.07
N PHE A 12 -5.93 -21.87 -44.48
CA PHE A 12 -7.20 -21.87 -43.73
C PHE A 12 -7.10 -22.59 -42.41
N VAL A 13 -6.34 -23.70 -42.33
CA VAL A 13 -6.06 -24.44 -41.06
C VAL A 13 -5.25 -23.56 -40.10
N PHE A 14 -4.31 -22.75 -40.64
CA PHE A 14 -3.47 -21.88 -39.79
C PHE A 14 -4.27 -20.70 -39.25
N THR A 15 -5.23 -20.15 -40.00
CA THR A 15 -6.07 -19.02 -39.56
C THR A 15 -7.16 -19.45 -38.57
N VAL A 16 -7.68 -20.68 -38.67
CA VAL A 16 -8.67 -21.21 -37.71
C VAL A 16 -8.01 -21.66 -36.41
N GLY A 17 -6.74 -22.08 -36.46
CA GLY A 17 -5.98 -22.50 -35.26
C GLY A 17 -5.53 -21.34 -34.33
N LEU A 18 -5.56 -20.08 -34.81
CA LEU A 18 -5.17 -18.91 -34.02
C LEU A 18 -6.31 -18.33 -33.17
N GLY A 19 -7.49 -18.94 -33.21
CA GLY A 19 -8.67 -18.50 -32.44
C GLY A 19 -8.86 -19.22 -31.11
N LEU A 20 -7.86 -19.92 -30.57
CA LEU A 20 -7.89 -20.41 -29.20
C LEU A 20 -7.66 -19.22 -28.26
N THR A 21 -8.75 -18.56 -27.89
CA THR A 21 -8.73 -17.67 -26.72
C THR A 21 -8.34 -18.52 -25.53
N ALA A 22 -7.15 -18.28 -24.99
CA ALA A 22 -6.82 -18.81 -23.67
C ALA A 22 -7.85 -18.23 -22.71
N GLN A 23 -8.79 -19.02 -22.25
CA GLN A 23 -9.73 -18.65 -21.22
C GLN A 23 -8.92 -18.68 -19.94
N ALA A 24 -8.67 -17.50 -19.36
CA ALA A 24 -8.07 -17.44 -18.04
C ALA A 24 -9.01 -18.16 -17.08
N GLU A 25 -8.49 -19.15 -16.36
CA GLU A 25 -9.23 -19.84 -15.32
C GLU A 25 -9.52 -18.82 -14.22
N ASP A 26 -10.79 -18.69 -13.85
CA ASP A 26 -11.19 -17.84 -12.74
C ASP A 26 -10.55 -18.40 -11.47
N LEU A 27 -9.64 -17.62 -10.86
CA LEU A 27 -8.88 -18.06 -9.68
C LEU A 27 -9.76 -18.22 -8.44
N ALA A 28 -11.01 -17.72 -8.46
CA ALA A 28 -11.99 -17.82 -7.38
C ALA A 28 -11.36 -17.62 -5.99
N LEU A 29 -10.61 -16.54 -5.82
CA LEU A 29 -9.90 -16.26 -4.57
C LEU A 29 -10.90 -15.84 -3.49
N PRO A 30 -10.75 -16.33 -2.24
CA PRO A 30 -11.63 -15.95 -1.13
C PRO A 30 -11.24 -14.57 -0.56
N ALA A 31 -11.19 -13.56 -1.42
CA ALA A 31 -10.87 -12.18 -1.08
C ALA A 31 -11.87 -11.24 -1.75
N PRO A 32 -12.31 -10.16 -1.07
CA PRO A 32 -13.23 -9.18 -1.66
C PRO A 32 -12.62 -8.41 -2.83
N SER A 33 -11.30 -8.27 -2.85
CA SER A 33 -10.52 -7.62 -3.90
C SER A 33 -9.14 -8.23 -3.98
N CYS A 34 -8.58 -8.34 -5.17
CA CYS A 34 -7.20 -8.79 -5.36
C CYS A 34 -6.59 -8.23 -6.64
N ILE A 35 -5.28 -8.14 -6.64
CA ILE A 35 -4.48 -7.80 -7.80
C ILE A 35 -3.17 -8.59 -7.77
N LEU A 36 -2.79 -9.14 -8.91
CA LEU A 36 -1.50 -9.78 -9.13
C LEU A 36 -0.76 -9.02 -10.21
N MET A 37 0.42 -8.52 -9.88
CA MET A 37 1.23 -7.71 -10.79
C MET A 37 2.65 -8.30 -10.91
N GLU A 38 3.20 -8.27 -12.12
CA GLU A 38 4.61 -8.57 -12.32
C GLU A 38 5.46 -7.38 -11.82
N LYS A 39 6.44 -7.68 -10.97
CA LYS A 39 7.18 -6.69 -10.17
C LYS A 39 8.02 -5.72 -11.02
N ASP A 40 8.66 -6.21 -12.08
CA ASP A 40 9.66 -5.42 -12.82
C ASP A 40 9.03 -4.55 -13.92
N THR A 41 7.91 -4.99 -14.49
CA THR A 41 7.21 -4.30 -15.57
C THR A 41 5.95 -3.56 -15.13
N GLY A 42 5.40 -3.90 -13.96
CA GLY A 42 4.11 -3.40 -13.51
C GLY A 42 2.92 -3.98 -14.28
N GLN A 43 3.13 -5.05 -15.08
CA GLN A 43 2.05 -5.67 -15.83
C GLN A 43 1.07 -6.36 -14.88
N ILE A 44 -0.22 -6.00 -14.97
CA ILE A 44 -1.28 -6.67 -14.23
C ILE A 44 -1.53 -8.03 -14.90
N LEU A 45 -1.39 -9.11 -14.13
CA LEU A 45 -1.59 -10.48 -14.55
C LEU A 45 -2.99 -10.99 -14.20
N TYR A 46 -3.55 -10.50 -13.10
CA TYR A 46 -4.91 -10.80 -12.65
C TYR A 46 -5.41 -9.66 -11.77
N GLU A 47 -6.69 -9.34 -11.87
CA GLU A 47 -7.35 -8.40 -10.98
C GLU A 47 -8.83 -8.78 -10.79
N GLU A 48 -9.32 -8.57 -9.59
CA GLU A 48 -10.73 -8.70 -9.24
C GLU A 48 -11.07 -7.60 -8.25
N ASN A 49 -12.08 -6.78 -8.57
CA ASN A 49 -12.51 -5.64 -7.75
C ASN A 49 -11.35 -4.72 -7.28
N ALA A 50 -10.28 -4.61 -8.07
CA ALA A 50 -9.03 -3.93 -7.69
C ALA A 50 -9.21 -2.42 -7.42
N HIS A 51 -10.31 -1.83 -7.90
CA HIS A 51 -10.66 -0.41 -7.73
C HIS A 51 -11.78 -0.20 -6.69
N GLU A 52 -12.22 -1.25 -6.00
CA GLU A 52 -13.19 -1.10 -4.94
C GLU A 52 -12.57 -0.42 -3.72
N LYS A 53 -13.29 0.58 -3.17
CA LYS A 53 -12.87 1.31 -1.96
C LYS A 53 -13.12 0.45 -0.74
N LEU A 54 -12.06 -0.20 -0.29
CA LEU A 54 -12.07 -1.08 0.88
C LEU A 54 -11.17 -0.51 1.97
N ARG A 55 -11.48 -0.84 3.23
CA ARG A 55 -10.65 -0.47 4.37
C ARG A 55 -9.38 -1.33 4.40
N PRO A 56 -8.19 -0.76 4.16
CA PRO A 56 -6.96 -1.53 4.03
C PRO A 56 -6.34 -1.91 5.37
N ALA A 57 -6.91 -1.43 6.48
CA ALA A 57 -6.34 -1.62 7.82
C ALA A 57 -4.83 -1.28 7.85
N SER A 58 -4.00 -2.10 8.47
CA SER A 58 -2.55 -1.84 8.61
C SER A 58 -1.76 -1.75 7.30
N VAL A 59 -2.35 -2.09 6.15
CA VAL A 59 -1.74 -1.84 4.83
C VAL A 59 -1.53 -0.33 4.61
N THR A 60 -2.32 0.52 5.24
CA THR A 60 -2.14 1.99 5.33
C THR A 60 -0.70 2.38 5.69
N LYS A 61 -0.04 1.62 6.57
CA LYS A 61 1.32 1.90 7.03
C LYS A 61 2.38 1.81 5.92
N ILE A 62 2.06 1.26 4.76
CA ILE A 62 2.94 1.32 3.58
C ILE A 62 3.14 2.78 3.17
N MET A 63 2.08 3.60 3.14
CA MET A 63 2.21 5.03 2.85
C MET A 63 2.94 5.77 3.97
N THR A 64 2.68 5.42 5.22
CA THR A 64 3.39 5.98 6.38
C THR A 64 4.89 5.72 6.28
N LEU A 65 5.28 4.48 6.01
CA LEU A 65 6.68 4.11 5.82
C LEU A 65 7.30 4.79 4.60
N LEU A 66 6.57 4.92 3.49
CA LEU A 66 7.04 5.63 2.30
C LEU A 66 7.43 7.07 2.64
N LEU A 67 6.56 7.82 3.32
CA LEU A 67 6.83 9.23 3.67
C LEU A 67 7.98 9.36 4.68
N VAL A 68 8.10 8.44 5.65
CA VAL A 68 9.24 8.41 6.58
C VAL A 68 10.55 8.14 5.82
N MET A 69 10.54 7.20 4.87
CA MET A 69 11.72 6.89 4.05
C MET A 69 12.08 8.05 3.11
N GLU A 70 11.11 8.72 2.53
CA GLU A 70 11.34 9.93 1.71
C GLU A 70 11.93 11.08 2.56
N ALA A 71 11.47 11.24 3.82
CA ALA A 71 12.04 12.21 4.74
C ALA A 71 13.49 11.90 5.15
N LEU A 72 13.82 10.61 5.28
CA LEU A 72 15.20 10.14 5.48
C LEU A 72 16.07 10.39 4.24
N ASP A 73 15.56 10.07 3.06
CA ASP A 73 16.32 10.21 1.79
C ASP A 73 16.63 11.67 1.47
N ASN A 74 15.70 12.59 1.73
CA ASN A 74 15.90 14.01 1.52
C ASN A 74 16.64 14.73 2.67
N GLY A 75 16.97 14.01 3.75
CA GLY A 75 17.73 14.53 4.90
C GLY A 75 16.92 15.41 5.85
N SER A 76 15.59 15.43 5.77
CA SER A 76 14.73 16.17 6.72
C SER A 76 14.75 15.57 8.11
N ILE A 77 14.97 14.25 8.21
CA ILE A 77 15.17 13.50 9.44
C ILE A 77 16.38 12.56 9.29
N GLY A 78 16.91 12.07 10.40
CA GLY A 78 18.07 11.18 10.42
C GLY A 78 17.78 9.80 11.03
N TRP A 79 18.57 8.79 10.63
CA TRP A 79 18.45 7.44 11.15
C TRP A 79 18.67 7.33 12.67
N ASP A 80 19.45 8.25 13.23
CA ASP A 80 19.83 8.28 14.64
C ASP A 80 19.04 9.33 15.42
N ASP A 81 18.04 9.95 14.80
CA ASP A 81 17.13 10.87 15.49
C ASP A 81 16.45 10.17 16.65
N THR A 82 16.28 10.92 17.72
CA THR A 82 15.47 10.48 18.86
C THR A 82 14.04 10.93 18.66
N VAL A 83 13.13 9.97 18.58
CA VAL A 83 11.69 10.22 18.44
C VAL A 83 11.05 10.17 19.83
N THR A 84 10.32 11.21 20.20
CA THR A 84 9.60 11.29 21.46
C THR A 84 8.13 10.93 21.25
N THR A 85 7.61 10.05 22.07
CA THR A 85 6.22 9.60 22.02
C THR A 85 5.31 10.64 22.67
N SER A 86 4.33 11.13 21.94
CA SER A 86 3.28 12.01 22.47
C SER A 86 2.24 11.21 23.25
N ALA A 87 1.42 11.90 24.05
CA ALA A 87 0.25 11.30 24.71
C ALA A 87 -0.72 10.68 23.68
N ALA A 88 -0.86 11.29 22.50
CA ALA A 88 -1.72 10.79 21.43
C ALA A 88 -1.16 9.49 20.82
N ALA A 89 0.14 9.43 20.58
CA ALA A 89 0.81 8.23 20.10
C ALA A 89 0.74 7.09 21.13
N ALA A 90 1.03 7.37 22.39
CA ALA A 90 0.95 6.38 23.49
C ALA A 90 -0.47 5.82 23.70
N ALA A 91 -1.51 6.60 23.40
CA ALA A 91 -2.90 6.21 23.53
C ALA A 91 -3.44 5.39 22.34
N LYS A 92 -2.65 5.20 21.27
CA LYS A 92 -3.09 4.41 20.10
C LYS A 92 -3.39 2.97 20.52
N GLY A 93 -4.53 2.49 20.02
CA GLY A 93 -4.97 1.10 20.23
C GLY A 93 -4.42 0.13 19.19
N GLY A 94 -4.93 -1.10 19.23
CA GLY A 94 -4.59 -2.15 18.27
C GLY A 94 -3.18 -2.71 18.47
N SER A 95 -2.47 -3.01 17.39
CA SER A 95 -1.07 -3.49 17.44
C SER A 95 -0.14 -2.38 17.91
N GLN A 96 0.66 -2.61 18.93
CA GLN A 96 1.53 -1.62 19.55
C GLN A 96 2.67 -2.30 20.30
N ILE A 97 3.71 -1.54 20.64
CA ILE A 97 4.79 -1.97 21.53
C ILE A 97 4.66 -1.37 22.94
N TYR A 98 3.53 -0.69 23.20
CA TYR A 98 3.17 -0.10 24.49
C TYR A 98 4.09 1.03 24.94
N LEU A 99 4.37 1.98 24.03
CA LEU A 99 5.14 3.17 24.36
C LEU A 99 4.42 4.02 25.41
N GLU A 100 5.19 4.52 26.36
CA GLU A 100 4.69 5.49 27.35
C GLU A 100 4.80 6.93 26.83
N GLU A 101 3.97 7.82 27.34
CA GLU A 101 4.09 9.26 27.05
C GLU A 101 5.48 9.77 27.47
N ASN A 102 6.12 10.55 26.57
CA ASN A 102 7.50 11.05 26.68
C ASN A 102 8.59 9.96 26.61
N GLU A 103 8.24 8.71 26.36
CA GLU A 103 9.25 7.70 26.04
C GLU A 103 9.98 8.07 24.75
N GLN A 104 11.28 7.84 24.75
CA GLN A 104 12.17 8.18 23.64
C GLN A 104 12.84 6.94 23.09
N LEU A 105 12.71 6.71 21.78
CA LEU A 105 13.42 5.67 21.07
C LEU A 105 14.12 6.23 19.83
N PRO A 106 15.23 5.59 19.41
CA PRO A 106 15.81 5.90 18.11
C PRO A 106 14.81 5.67 16.99
N LEU A 107 14.77 6.55 15.99
CA LEU A 107 13.91 6.43 14.81
C LEU A 107 13.98 5.05 14.19
N ARG A 108 15.17 4.49 14.07
CA ARG A 108 15.42 3.14 13.53
C ARG A 108 14.65 2.05 14.29
N GLU A 109 14.58 2.12 15.62
CA GLU A 109 13.87 1.12 16.42
C GLU A 109 12.34 1.30 16.30
N MET A 110 11.85 2.54 16.21
CA MET A 110 10.43 2.77 15.91
C MET A 110 10.03 2.27 14.53
N LEU A 111 10.86 2.51 13.49
CA LEU A 111 10.63 1.96 12.14
C LEU A 111 10.57 0.43 12.16
N LYS A 112 11.50 -0.23 12.83
CA LYS A 112 11.47 -1.70 12.98
C LYS A 112 10.19 -2.17 13.64
N SER A 113 9.73 -1.47 14.68
CA SER A 113 8.50 -1.81 15.38
C SER A 113 7.27 -1.68 14.48
N VAL A 114 7.21 -0.66 13.62
CA VAL A 114 6.14 -0.53 12.63
C VAL A 114 6.17 -1.69 11.62
N VAL A 115 7.35 -2.06 11.12
CA VAL A 115 7.48 -3.11 10.09
C VAL A 115 7.21 -4.50 10.66
N VAL A 116 7.73 -4.81 11.85
CA VAL A 116 7.69 -6.16 12.42
C VAL A 116 6.42 -6.42 13.21
N SER A 117 6.01 -5.45 14.04
CA SER A 117 4.87 -5.57 14.97
C SER A 117 3.63 -4.80 14.51
N SER A 118 3.74 -4.08 13.38
CA SER A 118 2.66 -3.18 12.90
C SER A 118 2.26 -2.14 13.96
N ALA A 119 3.21 -1.67 14.77
CA ALA A 119 3.00 -0.84 15.95
C ALA A 119 2.36 0.51 15.61
N ASN A 120 1.14 0.74 16.06
CA ASN A 120 0.36 1.97 15.81
C ASN A 120 0.91 3.16 16.58
N ASP A 121 1.35 2.96 17.83
CA ASP A 121 2.01 3.96 18.67
C ASP A 121 3.29 4.49 17.99
N CYS A 122 4.14 3.60 17.48
CA CYS A 122 5.33 3.98 16.73
C CYS A 122 5.00 4.69 15.41
N ALA A 123 3.98 4.23 14.69
CA ALA A 123 3.57 4.86 13.42
C ALA A 123 3.10 6.31 13.65
N CYS A 124 2.32 6.53 14.72
CA CYS A 124 1.87 7.86 15.10
C CYS A 124 3.04 8.75 15.55
N ALA A 125 3.93 8.25 16.41
CA ALA A 125 5.11 9.01 16.85
C ALA A 125 6.04 9.39 15.69
N LEU A 126 6.25 8.50 14.74
CA LEU A 126 7.01 8.79 13.50
C LEU A 126 6.31 9.82 12.63
N ALA A 127 4.99 9.73 12.47
CA ALA A 127 4.21 10.70 11.71
C ALA A 127 4.33 12.11 12.32
N GLU A 128 4.22 12.21 13.64
CA GLU A 128 4.40 13.48 14.38
C GLU A 128 5.84 14.01 14.26
N HIS A 129 6.84 13.13 14.33
CA HIS A 129 8.24 13.51 14.16
C HIS A 129 8.52 14.11 12.78
N VAL A 130 7.96 13.52 11.71
CA VAL A 130 8.17 13.95 10.31
C VAL A 130 7.39 15.24 9.97
N ALA A 131 6.18 15.39 10.50
CA ALA A 131 5.27 16.46 10.06
C ALA A 131 4.84 17.43 11.16
N GLY A 132 5.26 17.20 12.41
CA GLY A 132 4.87 17.99 13.57
C GLY A 132 3.52 17.60 14.18
N SER A 133 2.67 16.90 13.44
CA SER A 133 1.42 16.31 13.93
C SER A 133 0.92 15.21 13.02
N GLU A 134 0.10 14.27 13.55
CA GLU A 134 -0.56 13.25 12.73
C GLU A 134 -1.44 13.88 11.64
N ALA A 135 -2.19 14.93 11.96
CA ALA A 135 -3.05 15.60 10.97
C ALA A 135 -2.26 16.20 9.80
N ALA A 136 -1.12 16.84 10.07
CA ALA A 136 -0.23 17.35 9.02
C ALA A 136 0.40 16.20 8.20
N PHE A 137 0.70 15.08 8.85
CA PHE A 137 1.21 13.90 8.17
C PHE A 137 0.16 13.26 7.25
N VAL A 138 -1.09 13.15 7.70
CA VAL A 138 -2.23 12.65 6.90
C VAL A 138 -2.47 13.53 5.68
N SER A 139 -2.35 14.86 5.81
CA SER A 139 -2.38 15.75 4.64
C SER A 139 -1.31 15.35 3.62
N ARG A 140 -0.06 15.15 4.06
CA ARG A 140 1.02 14.70 3.16
C ARG A 140 0.75 13.32 2.56
N MET A 141 0.14 12.39 3.29
CA MET A 141 -0.26 11.07 2.75
C MET A 141 -1.23 11.22 1.58
N ASN A 142 -2.24 12.10 1.72
CA ASN A 142 -3.21 12.35 0.66
C ASN A 142 -2.61 13.11 -0.53
N ASP A 143 -1.73 14.09 -0.28
CA ASP A 143 -0.99 14.77 -1.34
C ASP A 143 -0.13 13.76 -2.12
N ARG A 144 0.56 12.87 -1.40
CA ARG A 144 1.40 11.84 -2.03
C ARG A 144 0.58 10.81 -2.80
N ALA A 145 -0.58 10.42 -2.30
CA ALA A 145 -1.52 9.56 -3.02
C ALA A 145 -1.94 10.21 -4.36
N ALA A 146 -2.27 11.49 -4.34
CA ALA A 146 -2.60 12.24 -5.57
C ALA A 146 -1.43 12.29 -6.56
N GLU A 147 -0.20 12.55 -6.09
CA GLU A 147 1.01 12.52 -6.94
C GLU A 147 1.27 11.15 -7.56
N LEU A 148 0.96 10.07 -6.84
CA LEU A 148 1.09 8.68 -7.31
C LEU A 148 -0.08 8.25 -8.21
N GLY A 149 -1.08 9.12 -8.44
CA GLY A 149 -2.25 8.82 -9.26
C GLY A 149 -3.26 7.87 -8.57
N MET A 150 -3.22 7.76 -7.24
CA MET A 150 -4.13 6.93 -6.44
C MET A 150 -5.47 7.66 -6.23
N THR A 151 -6.26 7.81 -7.29
CA THR A 151 -7.46 8.68 -7.32
C THR A 151 -8.61 8.21 -6.43
N ASP A 152 -8.63 6.92 -6.09
CA ASP A 152 -9.65 6.28 -5.26
C ASP A 152 -9.19 6.01 -3.82
N THR A 153 -8.05 6.61 -3.43
CA THR A 153 -7.44 6.43 -2.10
C THR A 153 -7.61 7.69 -1.27
N HIS A 154 -8.03 7.53 -0.03
CA HIS A 154 -8.10 8.58 0.97
C HIS A 154 -7.65 8.08 2.34
N PHE A 155 -6.69 8.79 2.94
CA PHE A 155 -6.17 8.51 4.28
C PHE A 155 -6.80 9.45 5.30
N VAL A 156 -7.23 8.91 6.45
CA VAL A 156 -7.75 9.67 7.58
C VAL A 156 -6.85 9.59 8.82
N ASN A 157 -5.96 8.60 8.88
CA ASN A 157 -4.91 8.46 9.89
C ASN A 157 -3.68 7.75 9.32
N CYS A 158 -2.60 7.71 10.09
CA CYS A 158 -1.33 7.10 9.66
C CYS A 158 -1.22 5.59 9.94
N THR A 159 -2.24 4.96 10.50
CA THR A 159 -2.18 3.57 10.99
C THR A 159 -3.12 2.62 10.26
N GLY A 160 -4.23 3.13 9.71
CA GLY A 160 -5.35 2.36 9.19
C GLY A 160 -6.22 1.72 10.28
N LEU A 161 -6.04 2.16 11.54
CA LEU A 161 -6.94 1.76 12.63
C LEU A 161 -8.29 2.46 12.44
N ASP A 162 -9.36 1.72 12.68
CA ASP A 162 -10.75 2.24 12.63
C ASP A 162 -11.04 2.94 13.97
N ASP A 163 -10.70 4.23 14.07
CA ASP A 163 -10.79 5.01 15.31
C ASP A 163 -12.14 5.74 15.47
N GLY A 164 -13.18 5.35 14.74
CA GLY A 164 -14.52 5.93 14.88
C GLY A 164 -15.33 6.02 13.59
N PRO A 165 -16.52 6.65 13.65
CA PRO A 165 -17.45 6.67 12.53
C PRO A 165 -16.95 7.40 11.27
N ASP A 166 -15.95 8.27 11.40
CA ASP A 166 -15.36 9.03 10.30
C ASP A 166 -13.98 8.46 9.86
N ALA A 167 -13.56 7.32 10.43
CA ALA A 167 -12.27 6.69 10.16
C ALA A 167 -12.31 5.81 8.90
N ASP A 168 -12.66 6.39 7.76
CA ASP A 168 -12.82 5.68 6.49
C ASP A 168 -11.62 5.87 5.56
N THR A 169 -10.44 5.36 5.99
CA THR A 169 -9.30 5.18 5.09
C THR A 169 -9.63 4.12 4.04
N HIS A 170 -9.45 4.45 2.78
CA HIS A 170 -9.68 3.54 1.65
C HIS A 170 -8.71 3.80 0.50
#